data_030a68c7d47514457658773efa17d180
#
_entry.id   030a68c7d47514457658773efa17d180
#
_cell.length_a   1.000
_cell.length_b   1.000
_cell.length_c   1.000
_cell.angle_alpha   90.00
_cell.angle_beta   90.00
_cell.angle_gamma   90.00
#
_symmetry.space_group_name_H-M   'P 1'
#
loop_
_entity.id
_entity.type
_entity.pdbx_description
1 polymer ?
#
loop_
_entity_poly.entity_id
_entity_poly.type
_entity_poly.pdbx_seq_one_letter_code
_entity_poly.pdbx_strand_id
1 'polypeptide(L)'
;MSNSLSTAVQEVRPTQALAPKAKSMDPTIACDLYRHAGRVDFLTLLRYLLHNPSFRFTYFFRKASQQKTHSPLQFFYKILHRRYLYKFGFQIPLSTKIGKGLYIAHFGNVVVHEDAVLGDNCNLTHGITIGRTNRGGRKGCPTIGNRVWVGTGAVIVGKITVGDNVLIAPNSYVNFDVPANSIVLGNPAKIIPKENATLGYIESVMDSACSC
;
A
#
# COMPACT_ATOMS: atom_id res chain seq x y z
N MET A 1 -37.72 0.09 38.09
CA MET A 1 -37.50 1.16 37.08
C MET A 1 -36.28 0.77 36.29
N SER A 2 -36.49 0.10 35.17
CA SER A 2 -35.44 -0.46 34.30
C SER A 2 -35.23 0.51 33.12
N ASN A 3 -34.07 1.17 33.05
CA ASN A 3 -33.68 1.97 31.92
C ASN A 3 -32.90 1.11 30.92
N SER A 4 -33.54 0.76 29.81
CA SER A 4 -32.93 0.16 28.63
C SER A 4 -32.29 1.26 27.81
N LEU A 5 -30.96 1.35 27.81
CA LEU A 5 -30.18 2.13 26.84
C LEU A 5 -30.09 1.34 25.52
N SER A 6 -30.93 1.72 24.56
CA SER A 6 -30.84 1.27 23.18
C SER A 6 -29.68 2.00 22.50
N THR A 7 -28.59 1.26 22.25
CA THR A 7 -27.44 1.76 21.46
C THR A 7 -27.82 1.67 19.98
N ALA A 8 -28.19 2.80 19.38
CA ALA A 8 -28.37 2.90 17.94
C ALA A 8 -27.02 2.75 17.24
N VAL A 9 -26.79 1.59 16.64
CA VAL A 9 -25.71 1.40 15.67
C VAL A 9 -26.08 2.17 14.41
N GLN A 10 -25.43 3.30 14.15
CA GLN A 10 -25.54 4.00 12.89
C GLN A 10 -24.95 3.14 11.78
N GLU A 11 -25.82 2.58 10.94
CA GLU A 11 -25.43 1.98 9.66
C GLU A 11 -24.78 3.06 8.78
N VAL A 12 -23.47 2.97 8.62
CA VAL A 12 -22.73 3.73 7.62
C VAL A 12 -23.11 3.15 6.25
N ARG A 13 -24.03 3.81 5.55
CA ARG A 13 -24.37 3.46 4.16
C ARG A 13 -23.11 3.63 3.30
N PRO A 14 -22.75 2.64 2.49
CA PRO A 14 -21.68 2.81 1.52
C PRO A 14 -22.19 3.81 0.45
N THR A 15 -21.57 4.97 0.38
CA THR A 15 -21.81 5.93 -0.69
C THR A 15 -21.26 5.31 -1.99
N GLN A 16 -22.16 4.73 -2.79
CA GLN A 16 -21.85 4.35 -4.17
C GLN A 16 -21.64 5.64 -4.97
N ALA A 17 -20.46 6.19 -4.95
CA ALA A 17 -20.06 7.21 -5.90
C ALA A 17 -19.81 6.53 -7.24
N LEU A 18 -20.63 6.86 -8.25
CA LEU A 18 -20.40 6.48 -9.66
C LEU A 18 -18.95 6.83 -10.03
N ALA A 19 -18.17 5.83 -10.42
CA ALA A 19 -16.82 6.02 -10.92
C ALA A 19 -16.88 6.87 -12.20
N PRO A 20 -16.25 8.05 -12.25
CA PRO A 20 -16.22 8.84 -13.46
C PRO A 20 -15.40 8.12 -14.54
N LYS A 21 -15.88 8.18 -15.78
CA LYS A 21 -15.23 7.64 -16.98
C LYS A 21 -13.87 8.35 -17.21
N ALA A 22 -12.82 7.86 -16.61
CA ALA A 22 -11.45 8.34 -16.85
C ALA A 22 -10.88 7.64 -18.10
N LYS A 23 -11.32 8.03 -19.29
CA LYS A 23 -10.93 7.44 -20.58
C LYS A 23 -9.45 7.61 -20.97
N SER A 24 -8.57 8.20 -20.16
CA SER A 24 -7.18 8.52 -20.53
C SER A 24 -6.12 8.26 -19.46
N MET A 25 -6.47 7.85 -18.25
CA MET A 25 -5.52 7.59 -17.17
C MET A 25 -5.16 6.10 -17.10
N ASP A 26 -3.87 5.80 -16.90
CA ASP A 26 -3.41 4.44 -16.64
C ASP A 26 -4.18 3.83 -15.46
N PRO A 27 -4.76 2.61 -15.59
CA PRO A 27 -5.61 2.00 -14.56
C PRO A 27 -4.91 1.85 -13.20
N THR A 28 -3.62 1.54 -13.18
CA THR A 28 -2.84 1.40 -11.94
C THR A 28 -2.71 2.75 -11.23
N ILE A 29 -2.40 3.81 -11.99
CA ILE A 29 -2.30 5.17 -11.46
C ILE A 29 -3.67 5.68 -11.00
N ALA A 30 -4.74 5.33 -11.71
CA ALA A 30 -6.10 5.67 -11.31
C ALA A 30 -6.47 5.02 -9.96
N CYS A 31 -6.15 3.74 -9.76
CA CYS A 31 -6.33 3.05 -8.49
C CYS A 31 -5.52 3.69 -7.36
N ASP A 32 -4.23 3.99 -7.62
CA ASP A 32 -3.37 4.66 -6.63
C ASP A 32 -3.93 6.04 -6.27
N LEU A 33 -4.41 6.84 -7.26
CA LEU A 33 -5.03 8.14 -7.01
C LEU A 33 -6.33 8.03 -6.21
N TYR A 34 -7.18 7.05 -6.56
CA TYR A 34 -8.43 6.81 -5.84
C TYR A 34 -8.19 6.48 -4.36
N ARG A 35 -7.17 5.69 -4.06
CA ARG A 35 -6.75 5.38 -2.69
C ARG A 35 -6.38 6.63 -1.89
N HIS A 36 -5.79 7.62 -2.53
CA HIS A 36 -5.37 8.86 -1.88
C HIS A 36 -6.48 9.93 -1.81
N ALA A 37 -7.35 10.01 -2.82
CA ALA A 37 -8.26 11.13 -3.03
C ALA A 37 -9.75 10.77 -2.96
N GLY A 38 -10.11 9.48 -3.00
CA GLY A 38 -11.49 9.01 -3.12
C GLY A 38 -12.16 9.33 -4.46
N ARG A 39 -11.41 9.87 -5.43
CA ARG A 39 -11.91 10.21 -6.78
C ARG A 39 -10.79 10.21 -7.81
N VAL A 40 -11.16 10.07 -9.10
CA VAL A 40 -10.21 10.00 -10.21
C VAL A 40 -10.63 11.02 -11.27
N ASP A 41 -9.90 12.11 -11.35
CA ASP A 41 -10.04 13.14 -12.39
C ASP A 41 -8.70 13.88 -12.59
N PHE A 42 -8.57 14.61 -13.71
CA PHE A 42 -7.32 15.27 -14.07
C PHE A 42 -6.92 16.39 -13.09
N LEU A 43 -7.86 17.15 -12.57
CA LEU A 43 -7.56 18.23 -11.61
C LEU A 43 -7.08 17.65 -10.28
N THR A 44 -7.70 16.56 -9.83
CA THR A 44 -7.27 15.84 -8.63
C THR A 44 -5.86 15.26 -8.82
N LEU A 45 -5.57 14.66 -9.98
CA LEU A 45 -4.23 14.18 -10.31
C LEU A 45 -3.20 15.31 -10.20
N LEU A 46 -3.46 16.45 -10.83
CA LEU A 46 -2.55 17.60 -10.80
C LEU A 46 -2.36 18.13 -9.37
N ARG A 47 -3.44 18.28 -8.62
CA ARG A 47 -3.39 18.71 -7.21
C ARG A 47 -2.52 17.77 -6.36
N TYR A 48 -2.69 16.47 -6.49
CA TYR A 48 -1.93 15.48 -5.72
C TYR A 48 -0.45 15.41 -6.17
N LEU A 49 -0.17 15.58 -7.45
CA LEU A 49 1.20 15.69 -7.93
C LEU A 49 1.91 16.93 -7.37
N LEU A 50 1.20 18.03 -7.14
CA LEU A 50 1.77 19.25 -6.60
C LEU A 50 1.92 19.24 -5.07
N HIS A 51 0.94 18.68 -4.35
CA HIS A 51 0.85 18.87 -2.90
C HIS A 51 1.05 17.59 -2.07
N ASN A 52 0.94 16.38 -2.66
CA ASN A 52 1.09 15.13 -1.91
C ASN A 52 2.42 14.43 -2.26
N PRO A 53 3.42 14.43 -1.35
CA PRO A 53 4.72 13.82 -1.60
C PRO A 53 4.66 12.31 -1.86
N SER A 54 3.82 11.60 -1.12
CA SER A 54 3.67 10.15 -1.22
C SER A 54 3.07 9.73 -2.56
N PHE A 55 1.97 10.39 -2.96
CA PHE A 55 1.37 10.13 -4.27
C PHE A 55 2.31 10.52 -5.42
N ARG A 56 3.04 11.64 -5.30
CA ARG A 56 4.04 12.06 -6.29
C ARG A 56 5.10 10.98 -6.49
N PHE A 57 5.63 10.42 -5.40
CA PHE A 57 6.58 9.31 -5.48
C PHE A 57 5.94 8.10 -6.19
N THR A 58 4.75 7.66 -5.75
CA THR A 58 4.04 6.53 -6.34
C THR A 58 3.80 6.73 -7.84
N TYR A 59 3.37 7.92 -8.27
CA TYR A 59 3.17 8.25 -9.68
C TYR A 59 4.46 8.06 -10.51
N PHE A 60 5.58 8.62 -10.06
CA PHE A 60 6.85 8.50 -10.79
C PHE A 60 7.43 7.09 -10.71
N PHE A 61 7.21 6.37 -9.61
CA PHE A 61 7.51 4.95 -9.53
C PHE A 61 6.75 4.16 -10.60
N ARG A 62 5.42 4.35 -10.75
CA ARG A 62 4.61 3.68 -11.78
C ARG A 62 5.08 4.03 -13.18
N LYS A 63 5.27 5.32 -13.47
CA LYS A 63 5.74 5.77 -14.79
C LYS A 63 7.13 5.23 -15.14
N ALA A 64 8.04 5.18 -14.18
CA ALA A 64 9.38 4.66 -14.41
C ALA A 64 9.42 3.13 -14.55
N SER A 65 8.54 2.38 -13.85
CA SER A 65 8.50 0.92 -13.91
C SER A 65 7.79 0.39 -15.15
N GLN A 66 6.77 1.07 -15.66
CA GLN A 66 5.95 0.63 -16.79
C GLN A 66 6.63 0.79 -18.16
N GLN A 67 7.57 1.71 -18.27
CA GLN A 67 8.22 2.01 -19.54
C GLN A 67 9.26 0.95 -19.90
N LYS A 68 8.96 0.13 -20.89
CA LYS A 68 9.84 -0.96 -21.37
C LYS A 68 10.88 -0.50 -22.40
N THR A 69 10.84 0.75 -22.84
CA THR A 69 11.68 1.28 -23.93
C THR A 69 12.75 2.24 -23.42
N HIS A 70 13.92 2.25 -24.05
CA HIS A 70 14.98 3.22 -23.79
C HIS A 70 14.65 4.60 -24.42
N SER A 71 13.52 5.19 -24.05
CA SER A 71 13.12 6.50 -24.52
C SER A 71 13.65 7.62 -23.61
N PRO A 72 13.88 8.84 -24.15
CA PRO A 72 14.24 10.01 -23.33
C PRO A 72 13.24 10.28 -22.20
N LEU A 73 11.96 10.01 -22.46
CA LEU A 73 10.90 10.17 -21.47
C LEU A 73 11.04 9.16 -20.30
N GLN A 74 11.44 7.91 -20.59
CA GLN A 74 11.72 6.94 -19.55
C GLN A 74 12.91 7.36 -18.68
N PHE A 75 13.96 7.85 -19.30
CA PHE A 75 15.13 8.36 -18.58
C PHE A 75 14.75 9.52 -17.64
N PHE A 76 13.91 10.43 -18.11
CA PHE A 76 13.35 11.51 -17.30
C PHE A 76 12.56 10.99 -16.08
N TYR A 77 11.66 10.00 -16.28
CA TYR A 77 10.91 9.40 -15.16
C TYR A 77 11.83 8.69 -14.16
N LYS A 78 12.87 8.00 -14.60
CA LYS A 78 13.88 7.38 -13.71
C LYS A 78 14.63 8.41 -12.87
N ILE A 79 15.00 9.55 -13.48
CA ILE A 79 15.65 10.66 -12.76
C ILE A 79 14.70 11.21 -11.68
N LEU A 80 13.44 11.47 -12.02
CA LEU A 80 12.47 11.98 -11.06
C LEU A 80 12.17 10.98 -9.95
N HIS A 81 12.01 9.69 -10.27
CA HIS A 81 11.89 8.64 -9.26
C HIS A 81 13.08 8.66 -8.31
N ARG A 82 14.32 8.65 -8.83
CA ARG A 82 15.54 8.70 -8.01
C ARG A 82 15.60 9.95 -7.14
N ARG A 83 15.23 11.13 -7.69
CA ARG A 83 15.16 12.37 -6.93
C ARG A 83 14.19 12.28 -5.75
N TYR A 84 12.98 11.74 -5.98
CA TYR A 84 11.95 11.64 -4.95
C TYR A 84 12.22 10.51 -3.95
N LEU A 85 12.88 9.44 -4.36
CA LEU A 85 13.39 8.39 -3.48
C LEU A 85 14.26 9.00 -2.37
N TYR A 86 15.25 9.80 -2.72
CA TYR A 86 16.10 10.46 -1.73
C TYR A 86 15.38 11.60 -0.98
N LYS A 87 14.59 12.42 -1.70
CA LYS A 87 13.94 13.58 -1.10
C LYS A 87 12.92 13.21 -0.03
N PHE A 88 12.20 12.10 -0.22
CA PHE A 88 11.11 11.70 0.67
C PHE A 88 11.48 10.52 1.58
N GLY A 89 12.67 9.95 1.46
CA GLY A 89 13.14 8.83 2.27
C GLY A 89 12.49 7.49 1.93
N PHE A 90 12.00 7.32 0.69
CA PHE A 90 11.45 6.06 0.20
C PHE A 90 12.53 5.25 -0.47
N GLN A 91 12.84 4.06 0.03
CA GLN A 91 13.77 3.12 -0.59
C GLN A 91 12.99 1.97 -1.21
N ILE A 92 12.34 2.25 -2.33
CA ILE A 92 11.54 1.30 -3.12
C ILE A 92 12.14 1.24 -4.54
N PRO A 93 12.92 0.21 -4.86
CA PRO A 93 13.52 0.04 -6.18
C PRO A 93 12.46 -0.15 -7.28
N LEU A 94 12.79 0.25 -8.52
CA LEU A 94 11.87 0.11 -9.67
C LEU A 94 11.57 -1.35 -10.03
N SER A 95 12.42 -2.29 -9.63
CA SER A 95 12.24 -3.74 -9.81
C SER A 95 11.23 -4.36 -8.84
N THR A 96 10.93 -3.68 -7.73
CA THR A 96 9.98 -4.17 -6.73
C THR A 96 8.59 -4.35 -7.34
N LYS A 97 8.00 -5.53 -7.17
CA LYS A 97 6.67 -5.85 -7.68
C LYS A 97 5.61 -5.38 -6.69
N ILE A 98 4.82 -4.39 -7.08
CA ILE A 98 3.76 -3.83 -6.24
C ILE A 98 2.47 -3.73 -7.05
N GLY A 99 1.40 -4.32 -6.53
CA GLY A 99 0.06 -4.28 -7.10
C GLY A 99 -0.55 -2.87 -7.15
N LYS A 100 -1.70 -2.72 -7.77
CA LYS A 100 -2.43 -1.45 -7.88
C LYS A 100 -2.99 -0.99 -6.53
N GLY A 101 -3.30 0.29 -6.41
CA GLY A 101 -3.89 0.84 -5.18
C GLY A 101 -2.89 0.96 -4.03
N LEU A 102 -1.60 1.17 -4.33
CA LEU A 102 -0.60 1.45 -3.30
C LEU A 102 -0.90 2.79 -2.62
N TYR A 103 -0.98 2.75 -1.30
CA TYR A 103 -1.11 3.94 -0.48
C TYR A 103 0.07 4.05 0.48
N ILE A 104 0.82 5.16 0.40
CA ILE A 104 1.87 5.50 1.37
C ILE A 104 1.35 6.66 2.20
N ALA A 105 1.08 6.40 3.49
CA ALA A 105 0.41 7.37 4.37
C ALA A 105 1.25 8.62 4.62
N HIS A 106 2.53 8.43 4.96
CA HIS A 106 3.45 9.51 5.32
C HIS A 106 4.77 9.34 4.59
N PHE A 107 5.39 10.45 4.22
CA PHE A 107 6.78 10.40 3.75
C PHE A 107 7.74 10.17 4.94
N GLY A 108 8.90 9.63 4.63
CA GLY A 108 9.89 9.24 5.64
C GLY A 108 10.50 7.88 5.29
N ASN A 109 11.16 7.26 6.23
CA ASN A 109 11.88 6.02 6.01
C ASN A 109 10.92 4.85 5.71
N VAL A 110 10.75 4.52 4.43
CA VAL A 110 10.01 3.34 3.95
C VAL A 110 10.97 2.51 3.11
N VAL A 111 11.36 1.34 3.63
CA VAL A 111 12.33 0.46 2.97
C VAL A 111 11.64 -0.80 2.48
N VAL A 112 11.70 -1.05 1.17
CA VAL A 112 11.19 -2.27 0.55
C VAL A 112 12.29 -2.87 -0.32
N HIS A 113 12.61 -4.14 -0.10
CA HIS A 113 13.61 -4.85 -0.89
C HIS A 113 13.10 -5.11 -2.32
N GLU A 114 14.01 -5.13 -3.29
CA GLU A 114 13.68 -5.32 -4.71
C GLU A 114 12.99 -6.66 -5.02
N ASP A 115 13.33 -7.72 -4.28
CA ASP A 115 12.73 -9.05 -4.42
C ASP A 115 11.44 -9.24 -3.61
N ALA A 116 11.01 -8.25 -2.84
CA ALA A 116 9.74 -8.32 -2.14
C ALA A 116 8.57 -8.16 -3.13
N VAL A 117 7.47 -8.84 -2.84
CA VAL A 117 6.24 -8.75 -3.65
C VAL A 117 5.12 -8.23 -2.76
N LEU A 118 4.43 -7.20 -3.21
CA LEU A 118 3.24 -6.65 -2.56
C LEU A 118 2.04 -6.77 -3.49
N GLY A 119 0.91 -7.23 -2.95
CA GLY A 119 -0.36 -7.31 -3.65
C GLY A 119 -1.06 -5.96 -3.83
N ASP A 120 -2.32 -6.02 -4.18
CA ASP A 120 -3.18 -4.85 -4.43
C ASP A 120 -3.64 -4.18 -3.13
N ASN A 121 -3.84 -2.86 -3.19
CA ASN A 121 -4.44 -2.06 -2.12
C ASN A 121 -3.69 -2.12 -0.77
N CYS A 122 -2.38 -2.26 -0.81
CA CYS A 122 -1.56 -2.22 0.39
C CYS A 122 -1.37 -0.78 0.90
N ASN A 123 -1.40 -0.62 2.24
CA ASN A 123 -1.04 0.62 2.93
C ASN A 123 0.31 0.46 3.60
N LEU A 124 1.22 1.39 3.32
CA LEU A 124 2.52 1.48 3.98
C LEU A 124 2.59 2.77 4.79
N THR A 125 2.93 2.66 6.06
CA THR A 125 3.22 3.83 6.89
C THR A 125 4.74 4.09 6.95
N HIS A 126 5.17 5.12 7.64
CA HIS A 126 6.60 5.46 7.73
C HIS A 126 7.37 4.55 8.71
N GLY A 127 8.69 4.52 8.59
CA GLY A 127 9.58 3.77 9.47
C GLY A 127 9.57 2.27 9.25
N ILE A 128 8.89 1.76 8.21
CA ILE A 128 8.75 0.33 7.97
C ILE A 128 9.94 -0.25 7.21
N THR A 129 10.17 -1.55 7.41
CA THR A 129 11.13 -2.33 6.63
C THR A 129 10.49 -3.62 6.13
N ILE A 130 10.45 -3.80 4.81
CA ILE A 130 10.10 -5.07 4.14
C ILE A 130 11.38 -5.58 3.49
N GLY A 131 12.04 -6.54 4.14
CA GLY A 131 13.44 -6.84 3.87
C GLY A 131 13.76 -8.30 3.68
N ARG A 132 15.01 -8.54 3.29
CA ARG A 132 15.58 -9.86 3.08
C ARG A 132 16.21 -10.42 4.36
N THR A 133 16.02 -11.70 4.59
CA THR A 133 16.83 -12.48 5.53
C THR A 133 17.88 -13.27 4.75
N ASN A 134 19.15 -13.18 5.17
CA ASN A 134 20.28 -13.79 4.47
C ASN A 134 20.66 -15.18 5.02
N ARG A 135 20.10 -15.60 6.16
CA ARG A 135 20.46 -16.82 6.88
C ARG A 135 19.25 -17.68 7.23
N GLY A 136 19.49 -18.96 7.48
CA GLY A 136 18.50 -19.93 7.97
C GLY A 136 17.49 -20.37 6.91
N GLY A 137 16.49 -21.14 7.33
CA GLY A 137 15.48 -21.74 6.46
C GLY A 137 14.54 -20.74 5.79
N ARG A 138 14.50 -19.50 6.25
CA ARG A 138 13.67 -18.40 5.68
C ARG A 138 14.52 -17.38 4.91
N LYS A 139 15.64 -17.81 4.32
CA LYS A 139 16.45 -16.95 3.44
C LYS A 139 15.62 -16.48 2.24
N GLY A 140 15.50 -15.17 2.06
CA GLY A 140 14.73 -14.55 0.98
C GLY A 140 13.94 -13.35 1.44
N CYS A 141 12.96 -12.92 0.63
CA CYS A 141 12.12 -11.77 0.84
C CYS A 141 10.65 -12.14 1.03
N PRO A 142 9.85 -11.27 1.67
CA PRO A 142 8.43 -11.51 1.90
C PRO A 142 7.60 -11.41 0.62
N THR A 143 6.54 -12.22 0.56
CA THR A 143 5.40 -12.04 -0.33
C THR A 143 4.22 -11.56 0.52
N ILE A 144 3.70 -10.38 0.22
CA ILE A 144 2.61 -9.74 0.92
C ILE A 144 1.38 -9.76 0.02
N GLY A 145 0.25 -10.23 0.55
CA GLY A 145 -1.02 -10.32 -0.14
C GLY A 145 -1.71 -8.98 -0.36
N ASN A 146 -2.99 -9.04 -0.68
CA ASN A 146 -3.81 -7.88 -0.95
C ASN A 146 -4.38 -7.26 0.35
N ARG A 147 -4.64 -5.95 0.32
CA ARG A 147 -5.27 -5.24 1.44
C ARG A 147 -4.51 -5.46 2.76
N VAL A 148 -3.19 -5.36 2.70
CA VAL A 148 -2.34 -5.43 3.89
C VAL A 148 -1.99 -4.02 4.36
N TRP A 149 -2.30 -3.74 5.63
CA TRP A 149 -1.92 -2.49 6.29
C TRP A 149 -0.67 -2.71 7.15
N VAL A 150 0.39 -1.96 6.86
CA VAL A 150 1.68 -2.07 7.56
C VAL A 150 1.89 -0.85 8.44
N GLY A 151 1.81 -1.06 9.75
CA GLY A 151 1.93 -0.02 10.78
C GLY A 151 3.33 0.54 10.94
N THR A 152 3.41 1.76 11.46
CA THR A 152 4.66 2.50 11.68
C THR A 152 5.70 1.69 12.43
N GLY A 153 6.94 1.68 11.91
CA GLY A 153 8.05 0.97 12.54
C GLY A 153 8.00 -0.56 12.42
N ALA A 154 7.02 -1.13 11.73
CA ALA A 154 6.94 -2.57 11.55
C ALA A 154 8.08 -3.10 10.66
N VAL A 155 8.60 -4.28 11.01
CA VAL A 155 9.67 -4.97 10.29
C VAL A 155 9.17 -6.33 9.83
N ILE A 156 9.16 -6.56 8.51
CA ILE A 156 8.71 -7.80 7.88
C ILE A 156 9.88 -8.36 7.09
N VAL A 157 10.41 -9.52 7.48
CA VAL A 157 11.65 -10.03 6.90
C VAL A 157 11.64 -11.54 6.66
N GLY A 158 12.36 -11.97 5.63
CA GLY A 158 12.54 -13.36 5.29
C GLY A 158 11.57 -13.87 4.22
N LYS A 159 11.82 -15.08 3.74
CA LYS A 159 10.93 -15.78 2.80
C LYS A 159 9.68 -16.26 3.54
N ILE A 160 8.73 -15.35 3.70
CA ILE A 160 7.45 -15.56 4.37
C ILE A 160 6.30 -15.10 3.49
N THR A 161 5.12 -15.59 3.76
CA THR A 161 3.88 -15.16 3.12
C THR A 161 2.99 -14.48 4.15
N VAL A 162 2.56 -13.26 3.84
CA VAL A 162 1.50 -12.56 4.56
C VAL A 162 0.24 -12.62 3.70
N GLY A 163 -0.82 -13.21 4.23
CA GLY A 163 -2.09 -13.37 3.52
C GLY A 163 -2.83 -12.06 3.28
N ASP A 164 -3.98 -12.16 2.65
CA ASP A 164 -4.84 -11.02 2.35
C ASP A 164 -5.54 -10.48 3.61
N ASN A 165 -5.91 -9.20 3.61
CA ASN A 165 -6.66 -8.57 4.70
C ASN A 165 -5.96 -8.73 6.06
N VAL A 166 -4.67 -8.39 6.12
CA VAL A 166 -3.85 -8.46 7.33
C VAL A 166 -3.48 -7.05 7.80
N LEU A 167 -3.67 -6.81 9.10
CA LEU A 167 -3.19 -5.62 9.77
C LEU A 167 -1.94 -5.96 10.58
N ILE A 168 -0.81 -5.36 10.20
CA ILE A 168 0.44 -5.47 10.97
C ILE A 168 0.55 -4.21 11.84
N ALA A 169 0.41 -4.40 13.14
CA ALA A 169 0.41 -3.31 14.11
C ALA A 169 1.78 -2.61 14.17
N PRO A 170 1.82 -1.35 14.60
CA PRO A 170 3.07 -0.60 14.74
C PRO A 170 4.12 -1.35 15.56
N ASN A 171 5.39 -1.21 15.17
CA ASN A 171 6.56 -1.81 15.81
C ASN A 171 6.53 -3.35 15.93
N SER A 172 5.75 -4.03 15.10
CA SER A 172 5.72 -5.50 15.06
C SER A 172 6.90 -6.04 14.27
N TYR A 173 7.50 -7.14 14.76
CA TYR A 173 8.55 -7.88 14.07
C TYR A 173 8.02 -9.20 13.53
N VAL A 174 7.90 -9.28 12.19
CA VAL A 174 7.26 -10.41 11.48
C VAL A 174 8.29 -11.16 10.67
N ASN A 175 8.60 -12.39 11.07
CA ASN A 175 9.53 -13.29 10.40
C ASN A 175 8.96 -14.71 10.21
N PHE A 176 7.62 -14.81 10.17
CA PHE A 176 6.86 -16.05 10.01
C PHE A 176 5.65 -15.81 9.10
N ASP A 177 5.06 -16.90 8.58
CA ASP A 177 3.91 -16.82 7.71
C ASP A 177 2.67 -16.38 8.49
N VAL A 178 1.89 -15.46 7.89
CA VAL A 178 0.68 -14.88 8.49
C VAL A 178 -0.52 -15.28 7.65
N PRO A 179 -1.52 -15.97 8.22
CA PRO A 179 -2.74 -16.30 7.50
C PRO A 179 -3.55 -15.03 7.16
N ALA A 180 -4.40 -15.14 6.15
CA ALA A 180 -5.34 -14.07 5.81
C ALA A 180 -6.28 -13.77 6.99
N ASN A 181 -6.90 -12.58 6.98
CA ASN A 181 -7.85 -12.15 8.01
C ASN A 181 -7.23 -12.20 9.42
N SER A 182 -6.12 -11.51 9.60
CA SER A 182 -5.38 -11.52 10.87
C SER A 182 -4.85 -10.15 11.25
N ILE A 183 -4.72 -9.93 12.55
CA ILE A 183 -3.93 -8.85 13.12
C ILE A 183 -2.63 -9.45 13.65
N VAL A 184 -1.49 -8.81 13.32
CA VAL A 184 -0.18 -9.18 13.85
C VAL A 184 0.30 -8.08 14.78
N LEU A 185 0.62 -8.45 16.02
CA LEU A 185 0.92 -7.49 17.09
C LEU A 185 2.17 -7.88 17.87
N GLY A 186 3.11 -6.95 18.02
CA GLY A 186 4.19 -6.99 19.01
C GLY A 186 5.55 -7.45 18.50
N ASN A 187 6.51 -7.53 19.43
CA ASN A 187 7.85 -8.06 19.23
C ASN A 187 8.29 -8.82 20.50
N PRO A 188 8.29 -10.17 20.49
CA PRO A 188 7.94 -11.05 19.36
C PRO A 188 6.46 -10.92 18.97
N ALA A 189 6.16 -11.02 17.68
CA ALA A 189 4.81 -10.80 17.19
C ALA A 189 3.91 -12.02 17.41
N LYS A 190 2.62 -11.74 17.67
CA LYS A 190 1.54 -12.74 17.81
C LYS A 190 0.50 -12.51 16.73
N ILE A 191 -0.11 -13.60 16.24
CA ILE A 191 -1.21 -13.58 15.29
C ILE A 191 -2.53 -13.64 16.05
N ILE A 192 -3.44 -12.75 15.72
CA ILE A 192 -4.81 -12.70 16.24
C ILE A 192 -5.74 -12.82 15.04
N PRO A 193 -6.47 -13.93 14.86
CA PRO A 193 -7.46 -14.06 13.80
C PRO A 193 -8.53 -12.96 13.93
N LYS A 194 -8.80 -12.27 12.83
CA LYS A 194 -9.76 -11.16 12.80
C LYS A 194 -10.32 -11.00 11.39
N GLU A 195 -11.57 -11.37 11.18
CA GLU A 195 -12.29 -11.01 9.96
C GLU A 195 -12.30 -9.49 9.81
N ASN A 196 -12.18 -9.03 8.56
CA ASN A 196 -12.11 -7.61 8.25
C ASN A 196 -11.04 -6.84 9.06
N ALA A 197 -9.86 -7.46 9.25
CA ALA A 197 -8.78 -6.91 10.07
C ALA A 197 -8.36 -5.49 9.66
N THR A 198 -8.52 -5.14 8.38
CA THR A 198 -8.16 -3.83 7.83
C THR A 198 -9.33 -2.86 7.67
N LEU A 199 -10.51 -3.20 8.18
CA LEU A 199 -11.69 -2.32 8.16
C LEU A 199 -11.39 -1.01 8.92
N GLY A 200 -11.67 0.13 8.30
CA GLY A 200 -11.36 1.46 8.85
C GLY A 200 -9.88 1.89 8.67
N TYR A 201 -9.00 1.00 8.20
CA TYR A 201 -7.60 1.31 7.88
C TYR A 201 -7.35 1.36 6.37
N ILE A 202 -8.05 0.53 5.60
CA ILE A 202 -7.97 0.49 4.14
C ILE A 202 -9.32 0.88 3.56
N GLU A 203 -9.40 2.12 3.11
CA GLU A 203 -10.59 2.74 2.54
C GLU A 203 -10.35 3.11 1.07
N SER A 204 -11.40 3.58 0.39
CA SER A 204 -11.33 4.04 -1.01
C SER A 204 -10.70 3.02 -1.96
N VAL A 205 -11.12 1.76 -1.86
CA VAL A 205 -10.67 0.70 -2.77
C VAL A 205 -11.54 0.73 -4.02
N MET A 206 -10.91 0.76 -5.21
CA MET A 206 -11.64 0.54 -6.47
C MET A 206 -11.85 -0.97 -6.66
N ASP A 207 -13.10 -1.40 -6.77
CA ASP A 207 -13.42 -2.76 -7.11
C ASP A 207 -12.96 -3.09 -8.53
N SER A 208 -12.52 -4.34 -8.75
CA SER A 208 -11.99 -4.83 -10.02
C SER A 208 -12.99 -4.78 -11.20
N ALA A 209 -14.25 -4.45 -10.94
CA ALA A 209 -15.29 -4.28 -11.96
C ALA A 209 -15.18 -2.98 -12.78
N CYS A 210 -14.30 -2.05 -12.42
CA CYS A 210 -14.07 -0.79 -13.15
C CYS A 210 -12.88 -0.84 -14.12
N SER A 211 -12.54 -2.02 -14.62
CA SER A 211 -11.63 -2.19 -15.77
C SER A 211 -12.46 -2.13 -17.05
N CYS A 212 -12.63 -0.96 -17.62
CA CYS A 212 -13.05 -0.76 -19.01
C CYS A 212 -11.93 -0.19 -19.83
#